data_d8752ee10aafb1a6fa4344c2d6f0a220
#
_entry.id   d8752ee10aafb1a6fa4344c2d6f0a220
#
_cell.length_a   1.000
_cell.length_b   1.000
_cell.length_c   1.000
_cell.angle_alpha   90.00
_cell.angle_beta   90.00
_cell.angle_gamma   90.00
#
_symmetry.space_group_name_H-M   'P 1'
#
loop_
_entity.id
_entity.type
_entity.pdbx_description
1 polymer ?
#
loop_
_entity_poly.entity_id
_entity_poly.type
_entity_poly.pdbx_seq_one_letter_code
_entity_poly.pdbx_strand_id
1 'polypeptide(L)'
;MPEGDTVLQTAARLHEALAGQVLTRSDLRVPRFATADLTGRTVLDVTARGKHLLTRIEGGLTLHSHLRMDGSWRVYAPDERWRGGPGHQIRAILGNAEHTAVGYRLPVLELLRTSEESRAVGHLGPDLLGPDWDPGLALDRLLAAPERPLGEALLDQRNLAGIGNVYKCELCFLARVTPWLPVGALPDGVLPRLVTLAERLLHANRDRPTRTTTITSELRTPPGPDTSPAPSPGPAAARSRTRPPVRVRERLYVYGRARRPCLRCGTPIRLADQDDRPTYWCPGCQSGPTP
;
A
#
# COMPACT_ATOMS: atom_id res chain seq x y z
N MET A 1 4.15 -5.52 -5.03
CA MET A 1 4.57 -5.23 -3.64
C MET A 1 3.32 -4.90 -2.84
N PRO A 2 3.01 -5.68 -1.80
CA PRO A 2 1.91 -5.37 -0.90
C PRO A 2 2.17 -4.08 -0.12
N GLU A 3 1.20 -3.14 -0.17
CA GLU A 3 1.18 -1.92 0.64
C GLU A 3 -0.17 -1.87 1.37
N GLY A 4 -0.50 -0.81 2.10
CA GLY A 4 -1.69 -0.75 2.95
C GLY A 4 -2.99 -1.18 2.25
N ASP A 5 -3.21 -0.73 1.02
CA ASP A 5 -4.35 -1.12 0.19
C ASP A 5 -4.45 -2.64 -0.04
N THR A 6 -3.33 -3.27 -0.40
CA THR A 6 -3.26 -4.71 -0.66
C THR A 6 -3.45 -5.52 0.63
N VAL A 7 -2.90 -5.02 1.75
CA VAL A 7 -3.03 -5.69 3.04
C VAL A 7 -4.46 -5.61 3.55
N LEU A 8 -5.11 -4.45 3.41
CA LEU A 8 -6.53 -4.30 3.76
C LEU A 8 -7.44 -5.23 2.94
N GLN A 9 -7.23 -5.34 1.61
CA GLN A 9 -7.95 -6.28 0.77
C GLN A 9 -7.74 -7.75 1.20
N THR A 10 -6.51 -8.06 1.64
CA THR A 10 -6.19 -9.41 2.12
C THR A 10 -6.90 -9.67 3.44
N ALA A 11 -6.90 -8.70 4.37
CA ALA A 11 -7.62 -8.79 5.63
C ALA A 11 -9.12 -9.00 5.41
N ALA A 12 -9.74 -8.22 4.51
CA ALA A 12 -11.16 -8.33 4.21
C ALA A 12 -11.53 -9.74 3.69
N ARG A 13 -10.74 -10.30 2.75
CA ARG A 13 -10.98 -11.65 2.23
C ARG A 13 -10.78 -12.74 3.28
N LEU A 14 -9.79 -12.60 4.16
CA LEU A 14 -9.59 -13.53 5.27
C LEU A 14 -10.69 -13.40 6.31
N HIS A 15 -11.14 -12.19 6.59
CA HIS A 15 -12.25 -11.92 7.50
C HIS A 15 -13.54 -12.57 7.01
N GLU A 16 -13.89 -12.35 5.74
CA GLU A 16 -15.07 -12.96 5.10
C GLU A 16 -15.06 -14.49 5.18
N ALA A 17 -13.88 -15.10 5.00
CA ALA A 17 -13.74 -16.57 4.99
C ALA A 17 -13.65 -17.20 6.37
N LEU A 18 -13.12 -16.49 7.37
CA LEU A 18 -12.75 -17.12 8.66
C LEU A 18 -13.48 -16.53 9.86
N ALA A 19 -13.88 -15.24 9.84
CA ALA A 19 -14.45 -14.60 11.03
C ALA A 19 -15.79 -15.24 11.45
N GLY A 20 -15.97 -15.45 12.76
CA GLY A 20 -17.13 -16.13 13.34
C GLY A 20 -17.09 -17.65 13.17
N GLN A 21 -16.09 -18.22 12.51
CA GLN A 21 -16.01 -19.65 12.22
C GLN A 21 -15.01 -20.36 13.15
N VAL A 22 -15.35 -21.60 13.52
CA VAL A 22 -14.47 -22.49 14.28
C VAL A 22 -13.45 -23.12 13.36
N LEU A 23 -12.19 -23.07 13.71
CA LEU A 23 -11.11 -23.72 12.97
C LEU A 23 -11.20 -25.24 13.10
N THR A 24 -11.35 -25.95 12.00
CA THR A 24 -11.27 -27.42 11.91
C THR A 24 -9.88 -27.88 11.51
N ARG A 25 -9.03 -26.95 11.05
CA ARG A 25 -7.65 -27.21 10.68
C ARG A 25 -6.75 -26.03 11.04
N SER A 26 -5.61 -26.33 11.66
CA SER A 26 -4.54 -25.39 11.97
C SER A 26 -3.19 -26.05 11.70
N ASP A 27 -2.32 -25.38 10.93
CA ASP A 27 -0.97 -25.88 10.64
C ASP A 27 -0.05 -24.65 10.45
N LEU A 28 0.79 -24.38 11.45
CA LEU A 28 1.73 -23.27 11.44
C LEU A 28 3.14 -23.79 11.15
N ARG A 29 3.66 -23.58 9.94
CA ARG A 29 4.91 -24.15 9.45
C ARG A 29 6.09 -23.21 9.67
N VAL A 30 6.21 -22.68 10.87
CA VAL A 30 7.37 -21.95 11.38
C VAL A 30 7.87 -22.62 12.67
N PRO A 31 9.17 -22.84 12.84
CA PRO A 31 9.70 -23.69 13.93
C PRO A 31 9.17 -23.32 15.30
N ARG A 32 9.10 -22.02 15.61
CA ARG A 32 8.64 -21.52 16.92
C ARG A 32 7.19 -21.89 17.26
N PHE A 33 6.35 -22.10 16.25
CA PHE A 33 4.91 -22.30 16.42
C PHE A 33 4.42 -23.61 15.80
N ALA A 34 5.32 -24.50 15.40
CA ALA A 34 4.98 -25.75 14.71
C ALA A 34 4.12 -26.71 15.56
N THR A 35 4.15 -26.59 16.88
CA THR A 35 3.34 -27.38 17.81
C THR A 35 2.08 -26.67 18.28
N ALA A 36 1.86 -25.40 17.85
CA ALA A 36 0.67 -24.67 18.24
C ALA A 36 -0.54 -25.18 17.43
N ASP A 37 -1.57 -25.63 18.15
CA ASP A 37 -2.83 -26.06 17.57
C ASP A 37 -3.93 -25.05 17.93
N LEU A 38 -4.57 -24.49 16.89
CA LEU A 38 -5.68 -23.55 17.00
C LEU A 38 -7.02 -24.21 16.65
N THR A 39 -7.02 -25.52 16.40
CA THR A 39 -8.23 -26.29 16.07
C THR A 39 -9.24 -26.21 17.24
N GLY A 40 -10.51 -26.09 16.92
CA GLY A 40 -11.60 -25.95 17.90
C GLY A 40 -11.79 -24.50 18.40
N ARG A 41 -10.93 -23.54 18.02
CA ARG A 41 -11.07 -22.13 18.40
C ARG A 41 -11.78 -21.34 17.32
N THR A 42 -12.55 -20.33 17.73
CA THR A 42 -13.23 -19.41 16.83
C THR A 42 -12.28 -18.30 16.38
N VAL A 43 -12.24 -17.99 15.09
CA VAL A 43 -11.63 -16.75 14.59
C VAL A 43 -12.59 -15.61 14.89
N LEU A 44 -12.20 -14.65 15.70
CA LEU A 44 -13.04 -13.53 16.12
C LEU A 44 -13.12 -12.46 15.03
N ASP A 45 -11.96 -12.05 14.52
CA ASP A 45 -11.86 -11.11 13.41
C ASP A 45 -10.51 -11.24 12.66
N VAL A 46 -10.43 -10.61 11.48
CA VAL A 46 -9.17 -10.40 10.78
C VAL A 46 -9.11 -8.94 10.34
N THR A 47 -8.10 -8.23 10.81
CA THR A 47 -7.93 -6.80 10.55
C THR A 47 -6.55 -6.50 9.98
N ALA A 48 -6.44 -5.36 9.28
CA ALA A 48 -5.18 -4.78 8.86
C ALA A 48 -4.80 -3.61 9.79
N ARG A 49 -3.51 -3.46 10.04
CA ARG A 49 -2.93 -2.28 10.69
C ARG A 49 -1.67 -1.90 9.92
N GLY A 50 -1.70 -0.81 9.16
CA GLY A 50 -0.66 -0.47 8.20
C GLY A 50 -0.45 -1.60 7.18
N LYS A 51 0.69 -2.27 7.26
CA LYS A 51 1.02 -3.42 6.40
C LYS A 51 1.00 -4.76 7.14
N HIS A 52 0.46 -4.80 8.35
CA HIS A 52 0.35 -5.98 9.20
C HIS A 52 -1.07 -6.56 9.14
N LEU A 53 -1.17 -7.87 9.21
CA LEU A 53 -2.41 -8.62 9.33
C LEU A 53 -2.50 -9.20 10.74
N LEU A 54 -3.63 -8.98 11.40
CA LEU A 54 -3.94 -9.45 12.75
C LEU A 54 -5.19 -10.31 12.65
N THR A 55 -5.03 -11.63 12.85
CA THR A 55 -6.13 -12.60 12.95
C THR A 55 -6.34 -12.92 14.42
N ARG A 56 -7.40 -12.35 15.01
CA ARG A 56 -7.73 -12.58 16.43
C ARG A 56 -8.52 -13.84 16.58
N ILE A 57 -8.12 -14.66 17.56
CA ILE A 57 -8.62 -16.01 17.75
C ILE A 57 -9.04 -16.16 19.22
N GLU A 58 -10.09 -16.90 19.46
CA GLU A 58 -10.61 -17.22 20.79
C GLU A 58 -9.51 -17.70 21.74
N GLY A 59 -9.62 -17.31 23.02
CA GLY A 59 -8.59 -17.58 24.03
C GLY A 59 -7.52 -16.50 24.12
N GLY A 60 -7.79 -15.29 23.58
CA GLY A 60 -6.90 -14.14 23.67
C GLY A 60 -5.63 -14.29 22.85
N LEU A 61 -5.73 -14.94 21.69
CA LEU A 61 -4.62 -15.17 20.76
C LEU A 61 -4.77 -14.32 19.50
N THR A 62 -3.65 -13.88 18.96
CA THR A 62 -3.58 -13.17 17.66
C THR A 62 -2.49 -13.80 16.81
N LEU A 63 -2.86 -14.29 15.63
CA LEU A 63 -1.89 -14.65 14.60
C LEU A 63 -1.54 -13.40 13.81
N HIS A 64 -0.33 -12.90 14.05
CA HIS A 64 0.25 -11.76 13.32
C HIS A 64 1.00 -12.25 12.10
N SER A 65 0.77 -11.63 10.95
CA SER A 65 1.55 -11.87 9.74
C SER A 65 1.85 -10.58 8.97
N HIS A 66 2.97 -10.60 8.23
CA HIS A 66 3.36 -9.51 7.35
C HIS A 66 3.77 -10.05 5.98
N LEU A 67 3.22 -9.52 4.91
CA LEU A 67 3.43 -10.03 3.55
C LEU A 67 4.82 -9.68 2.98
N ARG A 68 5.41 -8.57 3.39
CA ARG A 68 6.63 -7.99 2.80
C ARG A 68 6.54 -7.95 1.27
N MET A 69 7.52 -8.52 0.55
CA MET A 69 7.58 -8.45 -0.92
C MET A 69 6.82 -9.59 -1.60
N ASP A 70 6.93 -10.82 -1.09
CA ASP A 70 6.54 -12.05 -1.77
C ASP A 70 5.48 -12.86 -1.05
N GLY A 71 5.18 -12.49 0.20
CA GLY A 71 4.16 -13.16 1.01
C GLY A 71 2.76 -12.94 0.45
N SER A 72 1.90 -13.94 0.61
CA SER A 72 0.51 -13.84 0.23
C SER A 72 -0.36 -14.80 1.04
N TRP A 73 -1.62 -14.39 1.26
CA TRP A 73 -2.68 -15.28 1.72
C TRP A 73 -3.63 -15.57 0.56
N ARG A 74 -4.10 -16.81 0.47
CA ARG A 74 -5.12 -17.23 -0.49
C ARG A 74 -6.18 -18.04 0.22
N VAL A 75 -7.43 -17.80 -0.14
CA VAL A 75 -8.58 -18.55 0.35
C VAL A 75 -9.02 -19.50 -0.75
N TYR A 76 -9.33 -20.74 -0.37
CA TYR A 76 -9.75 -21.81 -1.24
C TYR A 76 -11.02 -22.46 -0.71
N ALA A 77 -11.87 -22.93 -1.60
CA ALA A 77 -12.97 -23.85 -1.24
C ALA A 77 -12.40 -25.21 -0.73
N PRO A 78 -13.18 -26.02 -0.01
CA PRO A 78 -12.70 -27.28 0.58
C PRO A 78 -11.99 -28.22 -0.38
N ASP A 79 -12.53 -28.40 -1.59
CA ASP A 79 -12.00 -29.30 -2.60
C ASP A 79 -11.13 -28.61 -3.66
N GLU A 80 -10.86 -27.33 -3.49
CA GLU A 80 -10.10 -26.56 -4.47
C GLU A 80 -8.59 -26.88 -4.36
N ARG A 81 -7.95 -27.12 -5.52
CA ARG A 81 -6.51 -27.33 -5.58
C ARG A 81 -5.78 -26.02 -5.28
N TRP A 82 -4.86 -26.05 -4.33
CA TRP A 82 -4.04 -24.90 -3.96
C TRP A 82 -3.03 -24.55 -5.04
N ARG A 83 -3.07 -23.28 -5.50
CA ARG A 83 -2.27 -22.76 -6.62
C ARG A 83 -1.36 -21.58 -6.23
N GLY A 84 -1.15 -21.33 -4.92
CA GLY A 84 -0.35 -20.20 -4.42
C GLY A 84 1.17 -20.41 -4.48
N GLY A 85 1.62 -21.63 -4.67
CA GLY A 85 3.02 -22.03 -4.70
C GLY A 85 3.23 -23.48 -4.25
N PRO A 86 4.47 -23.99 -4.33
CA PRO A 86 4.81 -25.32 -3.87
C PRO A 86 4.67 -25.46 -2.35
N GLY A 87 4.44 -26.70 -1.88
CA GLY A 87 4.16 -27.00 -0.47
C GLY A 87 5.20 -26.49 0.53
N HIS A 88 6.48 -26.48 0.17
CA HIS A 88 7.56 -25.98 1.03
C HIS A 88 7.50 -24.45 1.27
N GLN A 89 6.74 -23.71 0.48
CA GLN A 89 6.53 -22.27 0.66
C GLN A 89 5.36 -21.93 1.55
N ILE A 90 4.54 -22.92 1.94
CA ILE A 90 3.43 -22.71 2.88
C ILE A 90 4.00 -22.45 4.27
N ARG A 91 3.47 -21.42 4.94
CA ARG A 91 3.85 -21.01 6.29
C ARG A 91 2.70 -21.15 7.29
N ALA A 92 1.45 -21.06 6.80
CA ALA A 92 0.27 -21.26 7.65
C ALA A 92 -0.88 -21.84 6.83
N ILE A 93 -1.69 -22.65 7.47
CA ILE A 93 -2.98 -23.14 6.97
C ILE A 93 -4.00 -22.97 8.11
N LEU A 94 -5.08 -22.25 7.84
CA LEU A 94 -6.24 -22.10 8.71
C LEU A 94 -7.46 -22.54 7.93
N GLY A 95 -8.18 -23.55 8.40
CA GLY A 95 -9.36 -24.06 7.70
C GLY A 95 -10.56 -24.16 8.62
N ASN A 96 -11.75 -23.94 8.07
CA ASN A 96 -13.04 -24.24 8.67
C ASN A 96 -13.82 -25.21 7.74
N ALA A 97 -15.13 -25.38 7.96
CA ALA A 97 -15.94 -26.29 7.14
C ALA A 97 -16.10 -25.82 5.68
N GLU A 98 -16.00 -24.51 5.42
CA GLU A 98 -16.33 -23.92 4.12
C GLU A 98 -15.10 -23.39 3.36
N HIS A 99 -14.03 -23.01 4.07
CA HIS A 99 -12.87 -22.36 3.47
C HIS A 99 -11.55 -22.84 4.07
N THR A 100 -10.51 -22.79 3.26
CA THR A 100 -9.11 -22.95 3.71
C THR A 100 -8.27 -21.75 3.29
N ALA A 101 -7.78 -21.00 4.28
CA ALA A 101 -6.82 -19.92 4.07
C ALA A 101 -5.40 -20.48 4.16
N VAL A 102 -4.59 -20.24 3.11
CA VAL A 102 -3.21 -20.71 3.01
C VAL A 102 -2.27 -19.53 2.87
N GLY A 103 -1.35 -19.40 3.80
CA GLY A 103 -0.31 -18.38 3.82
C GLY A 103 0.98 -18.89 3.15
N TYR A 104 1.37 -18.26 2.06
CA TYR A 104 2.58 -18.59 1.30
C TYR A 104 3.68 -17.56 1.53
N ARG A 105 4.92 -18.02 1.68
CA ARG A 105 6.12 -17.18 1.76
C ARG A 105 5.97 -16.00 2.74
N LEU A 106 5.29 -16.21 3.86
CA LEU A 106 5.14 -15.21 4.90
C LEU A 106 6.47 -15.04 5.64
N PRO A 107 7.19 -13.91 5.51
CA PRO A 107 8.47 -13.72 6.18
C PRO A 107 8.31 -13.44 7.68
N VAL A 108 7.13 -12.94 8.06
CA VAL A 108 6.73 -12.75 9.45
C VAL A 108 5.42 -13.52 9.67
N LEU A 109 5.47 -14.44 10.61
CA LEU A 109 4.32 -15.18 11.13
C LEU A 109 4.57 -15.45 12.62
N GLU A 110 3.75 -14.88 13.47
CA GLU A 110 3.91 -14.93 14.92
C GLU A 110 2.55 -15.17 15.57
N LEU A 111 2.54 -16.03 16.58
CA LEU A 111 1.38 -16.21 17.47
C LEU A 111 1.65 -15.44 18.76
N LEU A 112 0.81 -14.43 19.02
CA LEU A 112 0.92 -13.51 20.15
C LEU A 112 -0.28 -13.67 21.08
N ARG A 113 -0.17 -13.21 22.31
CA ARG A 113 -1.35 -12.88 23.11
C ARG A 113 -1.97 -11.58 22.53
N THR A 114 -3.30 -11.52 22.44
CA THR A 114 -3.97 -10.29 21.92
C THR A 114 -3.59 -9.04 22.72
N SER A 115 -3.39 -9.19 24.04
CA SER A 115 -2.88 -8.10 24.90
C SER A 115 -1.46 -7.62 24.54
N GLU A 116 -0.72 -8.36 23.74
CA GLU A 116 0.65 -8.05 23.31
C GLU A 116 0.74 -7.57 21.85
N GLU A 117 -0.40 -7.34 21.17
CA GLU A 117 -0.42 -6.83 19.78
C GLU A 117 0.41 -5.54 19.62
N SER A 118 0.48 -4.70 20.64
CA SER A 118 1.30 -3.49 20.65
C SER A 118 2.78 -3.74 20.37
N ARG A 119 3.31 -4.93 20.67
CA ARG A 119 4.70 -5.32 20.35
C ARG A 119 4.92 -5.42 18.84
N ALA A 120 3.88 -5.80 18.08
CA ALA A 120 3.96 -5.93 16.63
C ALA A 120 3.60 -4.62 15.89
N VAL A 121 2.61 -3.85 16.42
CA VAL A 121 2.03 -2.71 15.70
C VAL A 121 1.98 -1.40 16.49
N GLY A 122 2.37 -1.39 17.77
CA GLY A 122 2.29 -0.20 18.62
C GLY A 122 3.27 0.93 18.24
N HIS A 123 4.30 0.60 17.46
CA HIS A 123 5.27 1.58 16.93
C HIS A 123 4.74 2.35 15.71
N LEU A 124 3.62 1.92 15.11
CA LEU A 124 3.08 2.51 13.90
C LEU A 124 2.47 3.89 14.17
N GLY A 125 2.60 4.75 13.19
CA GLY A 125 1.89 6.01 13.12
C GLY A 125 0.41 5.84 12.78
N PRO A 126 -0.32 6.96 12.59
CA PRO A 126 -1.69 6.94 12.11
C PRO A 126 -1.78 6.12 10.83
N ASP A 127 -2.76 5.22 10.76
CA ASP A 127 -2.94 4.36 9.59
C ASP A 127 -3.86 5.02 8.57
N LEU A 128 -3.36 5.26 7.37
CA LEU A 128 -4.08 5.88 6.25
C LEU A 128 -5.42 5.22 5.90
N LEU A 129 -5.59 3.94 6.25
CA LEU A 129 -6.82 3.17 6.02
C LEU A 129 -7.47 2.70 7.33
N GLY A 130 -6.89 3.09 8.46
CA GLY A 130 -7.37 2.71 9.78
C GLY A 130 -8.39 3.71 10.38
N PRO A 131 -9.11 3.28 11.41
CA PRO A 131 -10.07 4.14 12.11
C PRO A 131 -9.41 5.26 12.93
N ASP A 132 -8.12 5.16 13.18
CA ASP A 132 -7.29 6.12 13.93
C ASP A 132 -6.52 7.07 13.00
N TRP A 133 -6.94 7.21 11.75
CA TRP A 133 -6.32 8.14 10.83
C TRP A 133 -6.44 9.58 11.32
N ASP A 134 -5.29 10.18 11.55
CA ASP A 134 -5.15 11.57 11.97
C ASP A 134 -4.11 12.28 11.09
N PRO A 135 -4.55 13.08 10.11
CA PRO A 135 -3.65 13.80 9.21
C PRO A 135 -2.80 14.85 9.94
N GLY A 136 -3.30 15.44 11.03
CA GLY A 136 -2.55 16.40 11.83
C GLY A 136 -1.36 15.73 12.50
N LEU A 137 -1.59 14.62 13.20
CA LEU A 137 -0.52 13.84 13.83
C LEU A 137 0.49 13.30 12.79
N ALA A 138 0.03 12.89 11.59
CA ALA A 138 0.92 12.47 10.52
C ALA A 138 1.83 13.61 10.04
N LEU A 139 1.28 14.82 9.90
CA LEU A 139 2.04 16.02 9.54
C LEU A 139 3.07 16.39 10.61
N ASP A 140 2.68 16.41 11.88
CA ASP A 140 3.58 16.72 13.00
C ASP A 140 4.77 15.74 13.03
N ARG A 141 4.53 14.46 12.82
CA ARG A 141 5.58 13.43 12.78
C ARG A 141 6.50 13.57 11.58
N LEU A 142 5.97 13.92 10.41
CA LEU A 142 6.79 14.18 9.22
C LEU A 142 7.68 15.41 9.42
N LEU A 143 7.15 16.46 10.04
CA LEU A 143 7.87 17.71 10.33
C LEU A 143 8.85 17.60 11.50
N ALA A 144 8.78 16.56 12.32
CA ALA A 144 9.69 16.34 13.44
C ALA A 144 11.16 16.12 13.00
N ALA A 145 11.40 15.75 11.74
CA ALA A 145 12.74 15.59 11.13
C ALA A 145 12.79 16.34 9.79
N PRO A 146 12.82 17.69 9.79
CA PRO A 146 12.68 18.50 8.58
C PRO A 146 13.84 18.32 7.58
N GLU A 147 15.01 17.90 8.02
CA GLU A 147 16.18 17.62 7.19
C GLU A 147 16.08 16.28 6.44
N ARG A 148 15.18 15.38 6.88
CA ARG A 148 15.06 14.06 6.32
C ARG A 148 14.48 14.10 4.90
N PRO A 149 15.06 13.34 3.93
CA PRO A 149 14.50 13.23 2.59
C PRO A 149 13.04 12.77 2.61
N LEU A 150 12.17 13.43 1.83
CA LEU A 150 10.74 13.16 1.77
C LEU A 150 10.43 11.67 1.50
N GLY A 151 11.18 11.03 0.59
CA GLY A 151 10.95 9.63 0.26
C GLY A 151 11.18 8.69 1.45
N GLU A 152 12.19 8.96 2.27
CA GLU A 152 12.47 8.19 3.49
C GLU A 152 11.44 8.49 4.58
N ALA A 153 11.07 9.76 4.76
CA ALA A 153 10.07 10.17 5.73
C ALA A 153 8.69 9.52 5.45
N LEU A 154 8.30 9.38 4.18
CA LEU A 154 7.07 8.70 3.76
C LEU A 154 7.12 7.17 3.95
N LEU A 155 8.29 6.55 3.89
CA LEU A 155 8.43 5.10 4.08
C LEU A 155 8.48 4.71 5.57
N ASP A 156 8.78 5.65 6.45
CA ASP A 156 8.81 5.40 7.88
C ASP A 156 7.39 5.23 8.42
N GLN A 157 7.05 4.00 8.74
CA GLN A 157 5.72 3.64 9.22
C GLN A 157 5.37 4.25 10.59
N ARG A 158 6.34 4.84 11.28
CA ARG A 158 6.12 5.60 12.53
C ARG A 158 5.51 6.97 12.27
N ASN A 159 5.76 7.56 11.10
CA ASN A 159 5.17 8.84 10.70
C ASN A 159 3.71 8.67 10.28
N LEU A 160 3.48 7.76 9.32
CA LEU A 160 2.15 7.35 8.85
C LEU A 160 2.24 5.92 8.30
N ALA A 161 1.26 5.09 8.61
CA ALA A 161 1.29 3.69 8.24
C ALA A 161 0.55 3.43 6.91
N GLY A 162 1.05 2.44 6.15
CA GLY A 162 0.42 1.97 4.91
C GLY A 162 1.20 2.29 3.64
N ILE A 163 1.94 3.41 3.57
CA ILE A 163 2.75 3.77 2.39
C ILE A 163 3.93 2.83 2.22
N GLY A 164 4.13 2.35 0.99
CA GLY A 164 5.32 1.65 0.57
C GLY A 164 6.00 2.33 -0.62
N ASN A 165 6.89 1.61 -1.28
CA ASN A 165 7.76 2.19 -2.31
C ASN A 165 7.01 2.61 -3.58
N VAL A 166 5.90 1.95 -3.90
CA VAL A 166 5.05 2.37 -5.04
C VAL A 166 4.44 3.73 -4.74
N TYR A 167 3.71 3.83 -3.62
CA TYR A 167 3.08 5.10 -3.25
C TYR A 167 4.10 6.21 -2.99
N LYS A 168 5.25 5.93 -2.38
CA LYS A 168 6.32 6.93 -2.23
C LYS A 168 6.68 7.57 -3.57
N CYS A 169 7.00 6.77 -4.60
CA CYS A 169 7.40 7.30 -5.91
C CYS A 169 6.26 8.07 -6.59
N GLU A 170 5.05 7.51 -6.54
CA GLU A 170 3.87 8.10 -7.19
C GLU A 170 3.44 9.42 -6.51
N LEU A 171 3.45 9.47 -5.17
CA LEU A 171 3.11 10.67 -4.41
C LEU A 171 4.11 11.82 -4.67
N CYS A 172 5.41 11.53 -4.64
CA CYS A 172 6.42 12.52 -4.98
C CYS A 172 6.26 13.04 -6.42
N PHE A 173 5.93 12.16 -7.37
CA PHE A 173 5.64 12.58 -8.75
C PHE A 173 4.40 13.48 -8.85
N LEU A 174 3.32 13.11 -8.16
CA LEU A 174 2.07 13.87 -8.16
C LEU A 174 2.22 15.21 -7.47
N ALA A 175 2.99 15.27 -6.39
CA ALA A 175 3.37 16.50 -5.69
C ALA A 175 4.41 17.35 -6.44
N ARG A 176 4.99 16.85 -7.55
CA ARG A 176 6.00 17.53 -8.38
C ARG A 176 7.32 17.82 -7.66
N VAL A 177 7.66 17.04 -6.65
CA VAL A 177 8.93 17.16 -5.90
C VAL A 177 9.71 15.86 -5.98
N THR A 178 11.05 15.95 -5.91
CA THR A 178 11.86 14.74 -5.89
C THR A 178 11.78 14.04 -4.50
N PRO A 179 11.93 12.72 -4.43
CA PRO A 179 11.98 12.00 -3.15
C PRO A 179 13.16 12.40 -2.25
N TRP A 180 14.19 13.02 -2.81
CA TRP A 180 15.40 13.47 -2.08
C TRP A 180 15.25 14.87 -1.47
N LEU A 181 14.19 15.63 -1.81
CA LEU A 181 13.97 16.95 -1.23
C LEU A 181 13.68 16.79 0.26
N PRO A 182 14.42 17.50 1.16
CA PRO A 182 14.13 17.48 2.59
C PRO A 182 12.70 17.93 2.90
N VAL A 183 12.08 17.32 3.91
CA VAL A 183 10.69 17.66 4.30
C VAL A 183 10.52 19.14 4.59
N GLY A 184 11.47 19.76 5.31
CA GLY A 184 11.45 21.18 5.64
C GLY A 184 11.76 22.13 4.47
N ALA A 185 12.24 21.61 3.34
CA ALA A 185 12.49 22.39 2.13
C ALA A 185 11.33 22.30 1.12
N LEU A 186 10.24 21.63 1.46
CA LEU A 186 9.05 21.56 0.63
C LEU A 186 8.39 22.96 0.51
N PRO A 187 7.92 23.35 -0.67
CA PRO A 187 7.13 24.57 -0.83
C PRO A 187 5.87 24.55 0.07
N ASP A 188 5.43 25.72 0.48
CA ASP A 188 4.25 25.86 1.35
C ASP A 188 3.03 25.11 0.83
N GLY A 189 2.35 24.40 1.73
CA GLY A 189 1.14 23.64 1.45
C GLY A 189 1.37 22.35 0.63
N VAL A 190 2.59 22.01 0.21
CA VAL A 190 2.85 20.76 -0.53
C VAL A 190 2.67 19.56 0.38
N LEU A 191 3.22 19.59 1.60
CA LEU A 191 3.14 18.46 2.53
C LEU A 191 1.71 18.12 2.94
N PRO A 192 0.86 19.06 3.38
CA PRO A 192 -0.56 18.77 3.69
C PRO A 192 -1.33 18.20 2.50
N ARG A 193 -1.12 18.75 1.30
CA ARG A 193 -1.74 18.22 0.07
C ARG A 193 -1.26 16.81 -0.26
N LEU A 194 0.02 16.51 0.00
CA LEU A 194 0.58 15.17 -0.23
C LEU A 194 -0.02 14.15 0.73
N VAL A 195 -0.18 14.49 2.01
CA VAL A 195 -0.81 13.63 3.02
C VAL A 195 -2.27 13.34 2.65
N THR A 196 -3.04 14.36 2.27
CA THR A 196 -4.42 14.19 1.78
C THR A 196 -4.46 13.34 0.51
N LEU A 197 -3.51 13.50 -0.40
CA LEU A 197 -3.43 12.71 -1.62
C LEU A 197 -3.08 11.25 -1.33
N ALA A 198 -2.23 10.99 -0.35
CA ALA A 198 -1.87 9.64 0.08
C ALA A 198 -3.10 8.87 0.58
N GLU A 199 -3.88 9.50 1.48
CA GLU A 199 -5.15 8.96 1.98
C GLU A 199 -6.10 8.61 0.82
N ARG A 200 -6.37 9.59 -0.06
CA ARG A 200 -7.27 9.42 -1.21
C ARG A 200 -6.83 8.32 -2.16
N LEU A 201 -5.53 8.20 -2.43
CA LEU A 201 -5.00 7.16 -3.31
C LEU A 201 -5.13 5.76 -2.70
N LEU A 202 -4.84 5.60 -1.40
CA LEU A 202 -5.01 4.31 -0.73
C LEU A 202 -6.49 3.92 -0.70
N HIS A 203 -7.39 4.83 -0.33
CA HIS A 203 -8.83 4.58 -0.36
C HIS A 203 -9.36 4.23 -1.76
N ALA A 204 -8.93 4.94 -2.80
CA ALA A 204 -9.34 4.65 -4.17
C ALA A 204 -8.86 3.28 -4.70
N ASN A 205 -7.83 2.71 -4.07
CA ASN A 205 -7.26 1.41 -4.46
C ASN A 205 -7.68 0.27 -3.52
N ARG A 206 -8.31 0.53 -2.39
CA ARG A 206 -8.64 -0.49 -1.38
C ARG A 206 -9.51 -1.64 -1.93
N ASP A 207 -10.37 -1.35 -2.92
CA ASP A 207 -11.30 -2.32 -3.50
C ASP A 207 -10.92 -2.71 -4.95
N ARG A 208 -9.75 -2.25 -5.45
CA ARG A 208 -9.32 -2.50 -6.82
C ARG A 208 -8.37 -3.70 -6.90
N PRO A 209 -8.58 -4.64 -7.83
CA PRO A 209 -7.71 -5.81 -7.98
C PRO A 209 -6.29 -5.42 -8.41
N THR A 210 -6.12 -4.23 -8.98
CA THR A 210 -4.82 -3.71 -9.41
C THR A 210 -4.72 -2.23 -9.09
N ARG A 211 -3.64 -1.88 -8.40
CA ARG A 211 -3.33 -0.50 -8.02
C ARG A 211 -3.19 0.42 -9.23
N THR A 212 -3.76 1.61 -9.15
CA THR A 212 -3.62 2.66 -10.15
C THR A 212 -3.51 4.03 -9.49
N THR A 213 -2.62 4.88 -10.00
CA THR A 213 -2.44 6.27 -9.56
C THR A 213 -2.79 7.27 -10.65
N THR A 214 -3.02 6.78 -11.88
CA THR A 214 -3.39 7.59 -13.04
C THR A 214 -4.89 7.89 -13.11
N ILE A 215 -5.63 7.76 -12.02
CA ILE A 215 -7.05 8.07 -11.89
C ILE A 215 -7.20 9.60 -11.95
N THR A 216 -7.73 10.11 -13.05
CA THR A 216 -7.72 11.54 -13.33
C THR A 216 -9.00 12.26 -12.92
N SER A 217 -10.12 11.58 -12.73
CA SER A 217 -11.43 12.21 -12.42
C SER A 217 -11.81 12.16 -10.94
N GLU A 218 -11.45 11.11 -10.23
CA GLU A 218 -11.84 10.90 -8.83
C GLU A 218 -10.92 11.62 -7.83
N LEU A 219 -9.70 11.99 -8.27
CA LEU A 219 -8.66 12.59 -7.43
C LEU A 219 -8.40 14.07 -7.73
N ARG A 220 -9.15 14.69 -8.66
CA ARG A 220 -9.03 16.13 -8.89
C ARG A 220 -9.57 16.88 -7.68
N THR A 221 -8.68 17.49 -6.93
CA THR A 221 -9.07 18.59 -6.03
C THR A 221 -9.73 19.65 -6.89
N PRO A 222 -10.90 20.22 -6.51
CA PRO A 222 -11.41 21.39 -7.21
C PRO A 222 -10.30 22.44 -7.25
N PRO A 223 -10.08 23.12 -8.38
CA PRO A 223 -9.12 24.21 -8.45
C PRO A 223 -9.51 25.24 -7.40
N GLY A 224 -8.56 25.64 -6.55
CA GLY A 224 -8.72 26.85 -5.76
C GLY A 224 -9.02 28.02 -6.74
N PRO A 225 -9.59 29.14 -6.26
CA PRO A 225 -9.95 30.25 -7.13
C PRO A 225 -8.69 30.80 -7.83
N ASP A 226 -8.45 30.31 -9.04
CA ASP A 226 -7.37 30.78 -9.90
C ASP A 226 -7.94 31.89 -10.77
N THR A 227 -7.52 33.11 -10.48
CA THR A 227 -7.95 34.35 -11.14
C THR A 227 -7.11 34.66 -12.39
N SER A 228 -6.78 33.68 -13.19
CA SER A 228 -6.09 33.90 -14.47
C SER A 228 -7.05 33.64 -15.64
N PRO A 229 -7.19 34.62 -16.60
CA PRO A 229 -8.12 34.45 -17.72
C PRO A 229 -7.61 33.39 -18.71
N ALA A 230 -8.52 32.52 -19.14
CA ALA A 230 -8.22 31.49 -20.14
C ALA A 230 -7.84 32.10 -21.51
N PRO A 231 -6.84 31.53 -22.22
CA PRO A 231 -6.55 31.95 -23.58
C PRO A 231 -7.68 31.56 -24.54
N SER A 232 -8.08 32.51 -25.40
CA SER A 232 -9.13 32.35 -26.41
C SER A 232 -8.81 31.25 -27.43
N PRO A 233 -9.79 30.46 -27.90
CA PRO A 233 -9.56 29.42 -28.90
C PRO A 233 -9.36 30.02 -30.30
N GLY A 234 -8.23 29.74 -30.93
CA GLY A 234 -7.98 30.04 -32.35
C GLY A 234 -8.69 29.02 -33.28
N PRO A 235 -8.85 29.32 -34.58
CA PRO A 235 -9.70 28.56 -35.48
C PRO A 235 -9.17 27.16 -35.79
N ALA A 236 -10.07 26.18 -35.68
CA ALA A 236 -9.81 24.75 -35.84
C ALA A 236 -9.56 24.38 -37.32
N ALA A 237 -8.41 23.77 -37.57
CA ALA A 237 -8.14 22.99 -38.79
C ALA A 237 -8.65 21.56 -38.56
N ALA A 238 -9.67 21.18 -39.29
CA ALA A 238 -10.23 19.82 -39.29
C ALA A 238 -9.23 18.83 -39.87
N ARG A 239 -8.64 17.97 -39.02
CA ARG A 239 -7.91 16.76 -39.44
C ARG A 239 -8.68 15.52 -38.92
N SER A 240 -9.09 14.71 -39.89
CA SER A 240 -9.64 13.38 -39.67
C SER A 240 -8.72 12.57 -38.76
N ARG A 241 -9.23 12.25 -37.55
CA ARG A 241 -8.52 11.40 -36.58
C ARG A 241 -9.12 10.02 -36.62
N THR A 242 -8.49 9.12 -37.35
CA THR A 242 -8.61 7.70 -37.08
C THR A 242 -8.24 7.45 -35.62
N ARG A 243 -9.18 6.95 -34.85
CA ARG A 243 -9.06 6.65 -33.40
C ARG A 243 -7.93 5.63 -33.23
N PRO A 244 -6.82 5.95 -32.57
CA PRO A 244 -5.78 4.95 -32.33
C PRO A 244 -6.32 3.82 -31.47
N PRO A 245 -5.79 2.58 -31.60
CA PRO A 245 -6.22 1.46 -30.80
C PRO A 245 -6.14 1.80 -29.30
N VAL A 246 -7.11 1.32 -28.52
CA VAL A 246 -7.22 1.54 -27.08
C VAL A 246 -5.90 1.08 -26.44
N ARG A 247 -5.00 2.00 -26.17
CA ARG A 247 -3.77 1.73 -25.40
C ARG A 247 -4.21 1.26 -24.03
N VAL A 248 -3.68 0.11 -23.60
CA VAL A 248 -3.75 -0.29 -22.19
C VAL A 248 -3.31 0.91 -21.37
N ARG A 249 -4.22 1.53 -20.63
CA ARG A 249 -3.92 2.71 -19.84
C ARG A 249 -2.83 2.36 -18.84
N GLU A 250 -1.68 3.01 -18.93
CA GLU A 250 -0.63 2.87 -17.91
C GLU A 250 -1.23 3.22 -16.54
N ARG A 251 -1.04 2.35 -15.56
CA ARG A 251 -1.69 2.46 -14.25
C ARG A 251 -0.91 3.32 -13.27
N LEU A 252 0.42 3.41 -13.47
CA LEU A 252 1.34 4.17 -12.63
C LEU A 252 2.07 5.21 -13.47
N TYR A 253 2.40 6.35 -12.86
CA TYR A 253 3.13 7.42 -13.54
C TYR A 253 4.62 7.11 -13.68
N VAL A 254 5.28 6.68 -12.60
CA VAL A 254 6.74 6.52 -12.57
C VAL A 254 7.21 5.15 -12.10
N TYR A 255 6.54 4.53 -11.13
CA TYR A 255 7.01 3.28 -10.53
C TYR A 255 7.06 2.13 -11.56
N GLY A 256 8.23 1.47 -11.64
CA GLY A 256 8.47 0.36 -12.59
C GLY A 256 8.61 0.81 -14.05
N ARG A 257 8.74 2.12 -14.32
CA ARG A 257 8.79 2.68 -15.67
C ARG A 257 10.13 3.31 -16.03
N ALA A 258 11.23 2.85 -15.43
CA ALA A 258 12.58 3.31 -15.77
C ALA A 258 12.82 3.33 -17.27
N ARG A 259 13.42 4.40 -17.79
CA ARG A 259 13.72 4.66 -19.21
C ARG A 259 12.49 4.83 -20.13
N ARG A 260 11.27 4.61 -19.65
CA ARG A 260 10.06 4.87 -20.44
C ARG A 260 9.74 6.38 -20.42
N PRO A 261 9.10 6.93 -21.47
CA PRO A 261 8.69 8.31 -21.49
C PRO A 261 7.67 8.60 -20.37
N CYS A 262 7.83 9.74 -19.70
CA CYS A 262 6.88 10.23 -18.72
C CYS A 262 5.52 10.48 -19.38
N LEU A 263 4.43 10.05 -18.72
CA LEU A 263 3.06 10.24 -19.24
C LEU A 263 2.63 11.72 -19.31
N ARG A 264 3.33 12.60 -18.58
CA ARG A 264 3.00 14.03 -18.52
C ARG A 264 3.85 14.89 -19.47
N CYS A 265 5.17 14.69 -19.49
CA CYS A 265 6.10 15.57 -20.24
C CYS A 265 6.98 14.84 -21.27
N GLY A 266 6.89 13.51 -21.39
CA GLY A 266 7.70 12.73 -22.34
C GLY A 266 9.14 12.46 -21.91
N THR A 267 9.69 13.15 -20.91
CA THR A 267 11.06 12.93 -20.41
C THR A 267 11.22 11.49 -19.90
N PRO A 268 12.33 10.80 -20.20
CA PRO A 268 12.55 9.42 -19.69
C PRO A 268 12.57 9.39 -18.16
N ILE A 269 11.80 8.45 -17.58
CA ILE A 269 11.81 8.17 -16.15
C ILE A 269 13.19 7.66 -15.75
N ARG A 270 13.73 8.22 -14.67
CA ARG A 270 14.98 7.80 -14.06
C ARG A 270 14.76 6.83 -12.90
N LEU A 271 15.81 6.09 -12.55
CA LEU A 271 15.87 5.14 -11.45
C LEU A 271 17.19 5.31 -10.74
N ALA A 272 17.17 5.41 -9.43
CA ALA A 272 18.32 5.30 -8.53
C ALA A 272 17.87 4.72 -7.20
N ASP A 273 18.80 4.26 -6.38
CA ASP A 273 18.49 3.79 -5.03
C ASP A 273 18.42 4.98 -4.05
N GLN A 274 17.47 4.89 -3.13
CA GLN A 274 17.33 5.75 -1.96
C GLN A 274 17.02 4.86 -0.76
N ASP A 275 17.90 4.83 0.24
CA ASP A 275 17.76 3.98 1.44
C ASP A 275 17.44 2.52 1.06
N ASP A 276 18.32 1.91 0.22
CA ASP A 276 18.21 0.54 -0.33
C ASP A 276 16.88 0.25 -1.06
N ARG A 277 16.20 1.29 -1.56
CA ARG A 277 14.95 1.16 -2.30
C ARG A 277 15.06 1.74 -3.71
N PRO A 278 14.70 0.95 -4.76
CA PRO A 278 14.66 1.47 -6.12
C PRO A 278 13.63 2.58 -6.23
N THR A 279 14.07 3.79 -6.51
CA THR A 279 13.29 5.02 -6.52
C THR A 279 13.17 5.55 -7.94
N TYR A 280 11.93 5.74 -8.40
CA TYR A 280 11.60 6.15 -9.75
C TYR A 280 11.11 7.60 -9.73
N TRP A 281 11.63 8.45 -10.64
CA TRP A 281 11.19 9.84 -10.78
C TRP A 281 11.29 10.36 -12.21
N CYS A 282 10.57 11.44 -12.48
CA CYS A 282 10.66 12.18 -13.73
C CYS A 282 11.47 13.47 -13.53
N PRO A 283 12.67 13.61 -14.09
CA PRO A 283 13.48 14.84 -13.90
C PRO A 283 12.89 16.08 -14.55
N GLY A 284 11.94 15.93 -15.50
CA GLY A 284 11.24 17.05 -16.12
C GLY A 284 9.98 17.52 -15.38
N CYS A 285 9.44 16.71 -14.45
CA CYS A 285 8.20 17.02 -13.71
C CYS A 285 8.40 17.30 -12.25
N GLN A 286 9.51 16.84 -11.66
CA GLN A 286 9.78 16.89 -10.22
C GLN A 286 10.98 17.78 -9.97
N SER A 287 10.80 18.80 -9.13
CA SER A 287 11.85 19.73 -8.70
C SER A 287 12.49 19.26 -7.40
N GLY A 288 13.77 19.61 -7.22
CA GLY A 288 14.57 19.30 -6.05
C GLY A 288 15.84 18.53 -6.38
N PRO A 289 16.65 18.20 -5.36
CA PRO A 289 17.88 17.44 -5.53
C PRO A 289 17.61 16.05 -6.11
N THR A 290 18.60 15.53 -6.83
CA THR A 290 18.62 14.16 -7.40
C THR A 290 19.98 13.54 -7.10
N PRO A 291 20.10 12.19 -7.12
CA PRO A 291 21.38 11.51 -6.93
C PRO A 291 22.35 11.78 -8.07
#